data_b4d30affa6ed0d45cdfb91271175f2a9
#
_entry.id   b4d30affa6ed0d45cdfb91271175f2a9
#
_cell.length_a   1.000
_cell.length_b   1.000
_cell.length_c   1.000
_cell.angle_alpha   90.00
_cell.angle_beta   90.00
_cell.angle_gamma   90.00
#
_symmetry.space_group_name_H-M   'P 1'
#
loop_
_entity.id
_entity.type
_entity.pdbx_description
1 polymer ?
#
loop_
_entity_poly.entity_id
_entity_poly.type
_entity_poly.pdbx_seq_one_letter_code
_entity_poly.pdbx_strand_id
1 'polypeptide(L)'
;MNKAWIPLRLRDTILHRPDFFLGTEYAQMSINTTDASTPNTSISGPGINPDTGKIDPHAVTISGLALDASYTPDALPTSLVNFERDINNPGEFPYTRGLFPQGYRTRLWTMRQFAGFGSADDTNERFKYILAQTKTKTAANTGLSTAFDLPTLMGRDSDDVLSLGEVGKCGVAIDTIEDMHRLYADIPIDQVTVSQTINAPACVIWAMYLAMAKQRNIAWDQLGGTLQNDILKEFHAQNEFIYPPEASTKLVVDTIEFQSQHVPKWNSVSISGYHIREAGSSATQELAFTLRDGMEYVEACLIRGLDIEEFAPRLSFFFNAHNEFFEEIAKLRAARRIWARMMKDRYGAKNKRSWFMKTHVQTAGCSLTEQQPYNNIVRVAYQAMAGVLGGCQSLHTDSMDETLGLPTEQAVTIALRTQQILAHETGVTRTTDPLGGSYFMEALTDKVEAEALAFIEEIDNMGRGPWKPEYATTSTIDDGGCVQGIHKGYFRRKIAEASYRFSEECEAGDRVIVGVNEYVDPNEDRQVEILSISQEVETVQVQTLQEFKAKRDTATTAAALQAIRDAARNNENVMPSLIEGALANCTLGEMVQAMADIYGRYTGGPEW
;
A
#
# COMPACT_ATOMS: atom_id res chain seq x y z
N MET A 1 -12.05 2.35 6.84
CA MET A 1 -11.08 1.25 6.67
C MET A 1 -11.64 0.03 7.33
N ASN A 2 -11.74 -1.04 6.60
CA ASN A 2 -12.32 -2.26 7.13
C ASN A 2 -11.58 -2.66 8.40
N LYS A 3 -12.33 -2.65 9.49
CA LYS A 3 -11.92 -3.28 10.73
C LYS A 3 -11.47 -4.69 10.40
N ALA A 4 -10.24 -4.98 10.79
CA ALA A 4 -9.67 -6.30 10.89
C ALA A 4 -10.58 -7.42 10.36
N TRP A 5 -10.31 -7.89 9.19
CA TRP A 5 -10.75 -9.20 8.77
C TRP A 5 -10.04 -10.21 9.68
N ILE A 6 -10.67 -10.46 10.83
CA ILE A 6 -10.34 -11.62 11.65
C ILE A 6 -10.97 -12.81 10.94
N PRO A 7 -10.22 -13.89 10.68
CA PRO A 7 -10.73 -15.09 10.00
C PRO A 7 -11.91 -15.78 10.68
N LEU A 8 -12.31 -15.34 11.86
CA LEU A 8 -13.37 -15.96 12.69
C LEU A 8 -14.77 -15.95 12.08
N ARG A 9 -15.07 -15.16 11.03
CA ARG A 9 -16.39 -15.23 10.36
C ARG A 9 -16.46 -16.20 9.19
N LEU A 10 -15.34 -16.70 8.70
CA LEU A 10 -15.32 -17.80 7.70
C LEU A 10 -15.76 -19.15 8.29
N ARG A 11 -15.70 -19.29 9.61
CA ARG A 11 -16.06 -20.54 10.28
C ARG A 11 -17.54 -20.92 10.11
N ASP A 12 -18.44 -19.94 10.11
CA ASP A 12 -19.89 -20.22 10.07
C ASP A 12 -20.45 -20.46 8.66
N THR A 13 -19.71 -20.06 7.62
CA THR A 13 -20.19 -20.18 6.24
C THR A 13 -19.66 -21.45 5.53
N ILE A 14 -18.52 -21.98 5.95
CA ILE A 14 -17.86 -23.12 5.30
C ILE A 14 -18.28 -24.46 5.93
N LEU A 15 -18.63 -24.49 7.23
CA LEU A 15 -18.93 -25.75 7.93
C LEU A 15 -20.35 -26.29 7.73
N HIS A 16 -21.22 -25.66 6.97
CA HIS A 16 -22.61 -26.11 6.75
C HIS A 16 -22.94 -26.56 5.32
N ARG A 17 -21.94 -26.87 4.48
CA ARG A 17 -22.18 -27.54 3.19
C ARG A 17 -21.27 -28.77 3.05
N PRO A 18 -21.82 -29.98 3.30
CA PRO A 18 -21.03 -31.22 3.23
C PRO A 18 -20.67 -31.69 1.80
N ASP A 19 -21.09 -30.99 0.74
CA ASP A 19 -21.07 -31.53 -0.61
C ASP A 19 -19.97 -30.95 -1.54
N PHE A 20 -18.99 -30.20 -0.99
CA PHE A 20 -17.95 -29.55 -1.80
C PHE A 20 -16.55 -30.20 -1.76
N PHE A 21 -16.46 -31.46 -1.29
CA PHE A 21 -15.21 -32.24 -1.31
C PHE A 21 -15.28 -33.36 -2.32
N LEU A 22 -15.20 -33.05 -3.61
CA LEU A 22 -14.80 -34.07 -4.61
C LEU A 22 -14.19 -33.35 -5.84
N GLY A 23 -12.90 -33.50 -5.98
CA GLY A 23 -12.22 -33.39 -7.26
C GLY A 23 -11.18 -32.28 -7.46
N THR A 24 -10.04 -32.37 -6.81
CA THR A 24 -8.76 -31.95 -7.40
C THR A 24 -7.70 -32.97 -6.99
N GLU A 25 -7.18 -33.67 -7.99
CA GLU A 25 -6.05 -34.56 -7.84
C GLU A 25 -4.81 -33.76 -7.43
N TYR A 26 -4.50 -33.77 -6.15
CA TYR A 26 -3.14 -33.51 -5.72
C TYR A 26 -2.28 -34.65 -6.21
N ALA A 27 -1.23 -34.36 -6.97
CA ALA A 27 -0.17 -35.29 -7.26
C ALA A 27 0.43 -35.76 -5.92
N GLN A 28 -0.14 -36.83 -5.38
CA GLN A 28 0.49 -37.60 -4.31
C GLN A 28 1.77 -38.18 -4.91
N MET A 29 2.91 -37.65 -4.50
CA MET A 29 4.12 -38.45 -4.49
C MET A 29 3.83 -39.64 -3.57
N SER A 30 3.41 -40.75 -4.17
CA SER A 30 3.21 -42.01 -3.48
C SER A 30 4.58 -42.48 -2.96
N ILE A 31 4.79 -42.34 -1.66
CA ILE A 31 5.84 -43.08 -0.97
C ILE A 31 5.32 -44.51 -0.88
N ASN A 32 5.86 -45.38 -1.71
CA ASN A 32 5.65 -46.82 -1.61
C ASN A 32 6.15 -47.33 -0.25
N THR A 33 5.23 -47.63 0.65
CA THR A 33 5.53 -48.34 1.88
C THR A 33 5.54 -49.84 1.62
N THR A 34 6.65 -50.39 1.14
CA THR A 34 7.01 -51.80 1.31
C THR A 34 8.52 -51.88 1.35
N ASP A 35 9.09 -51.81 2.53
CA ASP A 35 10.11 -52.72 3.08
C ASP A 35 10.55 -52.21 4.47
N ALA A 36 10.24 -53.02 5.46
CA ALA A 36 10.66 -52.83 6.84
C ALA A 36 12.06 -53.40 7.02
N SER A 37 13.11 -52.72 6.53
CA SER A 37 14.50 -52.95 6.95
C SER A 37 15.49 -52.00 6.24
N THR A 38 15.27 -50.67 6.31
CA THR A 38 16.32 -49.70 5.98
C THR A 38 16.51 -48.74 7.14
N PRO A 39 17.76 -48.38 7.48
CA PRO A 39 18.02 -47.49 8.59
C PRO A 39 17.40 -46.14 8.33
N ASN A 40 16.83 -45.60 9.39
CA ASN A 40 16.22 -44.27 9.50
C ASN A 40 17.08 -43.19 8.80
N THR A 41 16.86 -42.95 7.51
CA THR A 41 17.38 -41.77 6.85
C THR A 41 16.51 -40.64 7.32
N SER A 42 17.00 -39.93 8.35
CA SER A 42 16.43 -38.67 8.78
C SER A 42 16.26 -37.75 7.56
N ILE A 43 15.03 -37.38 7.27
CA ILE A 43 14.73 -36.35 6.26
C ILE A 43 15.36 -35.07 6.82
N SER A 44 16.56 -34.73 6.36
CA SER A 44 17.26 -33.52 6.76
C SER A 44 17.22 -32.53 5.61
N GLY A 45 16.64 -31.38 5.87
CA GLY A 45 16.64 -30.23 4.96
C GLY A 45 16.53 -28.95 5.78
N PRO A 46 16.89 -27.79 5.22
CA PRO A 46 16.68 -26.53 5.90
C PRO A 46 15.20 -26.37 6.25
N GLY A 47 14.92 -25.99 7.50
CA GLY A 47 13.57 -25.78 8.01
C GLY A 47 12.79 -27.06 8.39
N ILE A 48 13.42 -28.26 8.36
CA ILE A 48 12.77 -29.51 8.78
C ILE A 48 13.35 -29.92 10.14
N ASN A 49 12.49 -30.14 11.11
CA ASN A 49 12.87 -30.73 12.39
C ASN A 49 13.32 -32.19 12.17
N PRO A 50 14.59 -32.54 12.46
CA PRO A 50 15.12 -33.86 12.16
C PRO A 50 14.46 -34.98 12.95
N ASP A 51 13.88 -34.69 14.12
CA ASP A 51 13.26 -35.69 15.00
C ASP A 51 11.81 -36.02 14.58
N THR A 52 11.10 -35.04 14.01
CA THR A 52 9.68 -35.18 13.67
C THR A 52 9.41 -35.27 12.17
N GLY A 53 10.38 -34.88 11.32
CA GLY A 53 10.23 -34.77 9.88
C GLY A 53 9.24 -33.67 9.44
N LYS A 54 8.80 -32.80 10.34
CA LYS A 54 7.89 -31.69 10.07
C LYS A 54 8.67 -30.40 9.89
N ILE A 55 8.03 -29.41 9.25
CA ILE A 55 8.55 -28.05 9.20
C ILE A 55 8.73 -27.54 10.64
N ASP A 56 9.91 -27.04 10.95
CA ASP A 56 10.18 -26.38 12.22
C ASP A 56 9.76 -24.90 12.09
N PRO A 57 8.72 -24.46 12.81
CA PRO A 57 8.23 -23.09 12.72
C PRO A 57 9.30 -22.05 13.13
N HIS A 58 10.33 -22.47 13.89
CA HIS A 58 11.47 -21.60 14.26
C HIS A 58 12.57 -21.55 13.18
N ALA A 59 12.48 -22.41 12.17
CA ALA A 59 13.46 -22.46 11.08
C ALA A 59 12.88 -22.00 9.74
N VAL A 60 11.75 -21.29 9.75
CA VAL A 60 11.15 -20.64 8.58
C VAL A 60 10.64 -19.23 8.91
N THR A 61 10.64 -18.34 7.93
CA THR A 61 10.02 -17.01 8.06
C THR A 61 8.49 -17.10 7.99
N ILE A 62 7.77 -15.99 8.20
CA ILE A 62 6.30 -15.92 7.98
C ILE A 62 5.95 -16.27 6.52
N SER A 63 6.79 -15.90 5.56
CA SER A 63 6.62 -16.28 4.14
C SER A 63 6.89 -17.75 3.85
N GLY A 64 7.42 -18.52 4.82
CA GLY A 64 7.80 -19.93 4.66
C GLY A 64 9.21 -20.13 4.10
N LEU A 65 10.04 -19.09 4.04
CA LEU A 65 11.43 -19.22 3.61
C LEU A 65 12.26 -19.95 4.66
N ALA A 66 12.88 -21.06 4.27
CA ALA A 66 13.73 -21.86 5.17
C ALA A 66 14.98 -21.08 5.61
N LEU A 67 15.27 -21.15 6.91
CA LEU A 67 16.43 -20.54 7.55
C LEU A 67 17.39 -21.61 8.08
N ASP A 68 18.69 -21.35 7.96
CA ASP A 68 19.72 -22.15 8.59
C ASP A 68 19.97 -21.65 10.03
N ALA A 69 20.30 -22.55 10.95
CA ALA A 69 20.59 -22.19 12.34
C ALA A 69 21.81 -21.26 12.48
N SER A 70 22.74 -21.30 11.51
CA SER A 70 23.88 -20.39 11.44
C SER A 70 24.32 -20.17 10.00
N TYR A 71 24.85 -18.98 9.73
CA TYR A 71 25.41 -18.58 8.44
C TYR A 71 26.90 -18.28 8.59
N THR A 72 27.73 -18.97 7.82
CA THR A 72 29.20 -18.94 7.96
C THR A 72 29.89 -18.52 6.67
N PRO A 73 31.17 -18.12 6.70
CA PRO A 73 31.94 -17.80 5.48
C PRO A 73 32.10 -18.98 4.52
N ASP A 74 31.89 -20.23 4.96
CA ASP A 74 32.06 -21.42 4.13
C ASP A 74 30.91 -21.58 3.10
N ALA A 75 29.78 -20.89 3.34
CA ALA A 75 28.61 -20.88 2.46
C ALA A 75 28.15 -19.43 2.20
N LEU A 76 28.99 -18.67 1.47
CA LEU A 76 28.68 -17.27 1.15
C LEU A 76 27.42 -17.16 0.28
N PRO A 77 26.49 -16.26 0.63
CA PRO A 77 25.40 -15.90 -0.26
C PRO A 77 25.88 -15.44 -1.64
N THR A 78 25.11 -15.74 -2.67
CA THR A 78 25.44 -15.38 -4.06
C THR A 78 25.71 -13.89 -4.22
N SER A 79 24.94 -13.05 -3.54
CA SER A 79 25.10 -11.59 -3.58
C SER A 79 26.42 -11.12 -2.97
N LEU A 80 26.94 -11.77 -1.92
CA LEU A 80 28.26 -11.44 -1.35
C LEU A 80 29.40 -11.84 -2.29
N VAL A 81 29.27 -12.95 -3.01
CA VAL A 81 30.27 -13.36 -4.03
C VAL A 81 30.28 -12.36 -5.20
N ASN A 82 29.14 -11.82 -5.56
CA ASN A 82 28.97 -10.85 -6.65
C ASN A 82 28.67 -9.44 -6.12
N PHE A 83 29.43 -8.97 -5.14
CA PHE A 83 29.14 -7.76 -4.38
C PHE A 83 28.81 -6.53 -5.24
N GLU A 84 29.62 -6.21 -6.26
CA GLU A 84 29.41 -5.04 -7.11
C GLU A 84 28.11 -5.12 -7.93
N ARG A 85 27.73 -6.33 -8.34
CA ARG A 85 26.52 -6.57 -9.13
C ARG A 85 25.25 -6.52 -8.27
N ASP A 86 25.27 -7.09 -7.07
CA ASP A 86 24.07 -7.43 -6.31
C ASP A 86 23.87 -6.54 -5.08
N ILE A 87 24.93 -6.06 -4.45
CA ILE A 87 24.89 -5.28 -3.22
C ILE A 87 25.32 -3.84 -3.48
N ASN A 88 26.58 -3.66 -3.88
CA ASN A 88 27.29 -2.42 -4.14
C ASN A 88 27.32 -1.45 -2.93
N ASN A 89 27.83 -0.24 -3.10
CA ASN A 89 27.85 0.79 -2.06
C ASN A 89 26.48 1.45 -1.90
N PRO A 90 26.16 2.01 -0.73
CA PRO A 90 24.97 2.81 -0.56
C PRO A 90 24.88 3.95 -1.60
N GLY A 91 23.71 4.11 -2.23
CA GLY A 91 23.50 5.12 -3.28
C GLY A 91 23.96 4.72 -4.68
N GLU A 92 24.48 3.52 -4.86
CA GLU A 92 24.89 2.98 -6.15
C GLU A 92 23.97 1.84 -6.60
N PHE A 93 23.86 1.68 -7.94
CA PHE A 93 23.08 0.59 -8.55
C PHE A 93 23.61 -0.78 -8.06
N PRO A 94 22.74 -1.71 -7.68
CA PRO A 94 21.29 -1.73 -7.81
C PRO A 94 20.52 -1.19 -6.57
N TYR A 95 21.11 -0.36 -5.75
CA TYR A 95 20.53 0.30 -4.57
C TYR A 95 20.10 -0.63 -3.43
N THR A 96 20.63 -1.82 -3.37
CA THR A 96 20.33 -2.80 -2.31
C THR A 96 20.52 -2.18 -0.93
N ARG A 97 21.59 -1.40 -0.73
CA ARG A 97 21.95 -0.74 0.51
C ARG A 97 21.32 0.66 0.71
N GLY A 98 20.35 1.04 -0.11
CA GLY A 98 19.65 2.32 -0.03
C GLY A 98 19.93 3.28 -1.17
N LEU A 99 19.04 4.27 -1.36
CA LEU A 99 19.04 5.20 -2.49
C LEU A 99 20.12 6.28 -2.39
N PHE A 100 20.60 6.58 -1.19
CA PHE A 100 21.50 7.71 -0.93
C PHE A 100 22.75 7.27 -0.19
N PRO A 101 23.96 7.77 -0.56
CA PRO A 101 25.23 7.32 0.03
C PRO A 101 25.32 7.49 1.54
N GLN A 102 24.76 8.57 2.08
CA GLN A 102 24.81 8.88 3.50
C GLN A 102 23.49 8.59 4.24
N GLY A 103 22.47 8.09 3.53
CA GLY A 103 21.19 7.74 4.11
C GLY A 103 20.62 8.84 5.02
N TYR A 104 20.22 8.46 6.22
CA TYR A 104 19.61 9.37 7.20
C TYR A 104 20.55 10.38 7.83
N ARG A 105 21.85 10.26 7.64
CA ARG A 105 22.81 11.30 8.06
C ARG A 105 22.62 12.61 7.29
N THR A 106 22.14 12.53 6.04
CA THR A 106 21.85 13.72 5.25
C THR A 106 20.44 14.25 5.54
N ARG A 107 19.47 13.34 5.59
CA ARG A 107 18.06 13.66 5.79
C ARG A 107 17.33 12.47 6.39
N LEU A 108 16.62 12.70 7.49
CA LEU A 108 15.73 11.71 8.09
C LEU A 108 14.56 11.40 7.15
N TRP A 109 13.90 10.28 7.39
CA TRP A 109 12.61 9.98 6.74
C TRP A 109 11.58 11.04 7.09
N THR A 110 10.61 11.24 6.22
CA THR A 110 9.46 12.08 6.52
C THR A 110 8.57 11.37 7.52
N MET A 111 8.37 11.96 8.69
CA MET A 111 7.41 11.46 9.67
C MET A 111 6.01 11.85 9.20
N ARG A 112 5.21 10.85 8.83
CA ARG A 112 3.83 11.04 8.39
C ARG A 112 2.91 10.38 9.40
N GLN A 113 1.89 11.13 9.82
CA GLN A 113 0.76 10.57 10.55
C GLN A 113 -0.44 10.60 9.62
N PHE A 114 -1.04 9.44 9.42
CA PHE A 114 -2.27 9.29 8.70
C PHE A 114 -3.42 9.83 9.55
N ALA A 115 -4.15 10.80 9.03
CA ALA A 115 -5.21 11.47 9.78
C ALA A 115 -6.37 11.86 8.88
N GLY A 116 -7.56 11.70 9.39
CA GLY A 116 -8.81 12.08 8.78
C GLY A 116 -9.97 11.47 9.57
N PHE A 117 -10.93 12.28 9.92
CA PHE A 117 -12.18 11.90 10.57
C PHE A 117 -13.17 13.06 10.52
N GLY A 118 -14.44 12.73 10.61
CA GLY A 118 -15.47 13.74 10.74
C GLY A 118 -15.60 14.65 9.52
N SER A 119 -15.79 15.92 9.78
CA SER A 119 -15.85 16.96 8.76
C SER A 119 -14.47 17.41 8.28
N ALA A 120 -14.45 18.18 7.19
CA ALA A 120 -13.23 18.82 6.70
C ALA A 120 -12.61 19.76 7.75
N ASP A 121 -13.42 20.41 8.58
CA ASP A 121 -12.94 21.31 9.63
C ASP A 121 -12.29 20.53 10.79
N ASP A 122 -12.89 19.42 11.24
CA ASP A 122 -12.32 18.55 12.29
C ASP A 122 -10.94 18.02 11.87
N THR A 123 -10.83 17.57 10.62
CA THR A 123 -9.56 17.07 10.08
C THR A 123 -8.54 18.19 9.88
N ASN A 124 -8.97 19.40 9.49
CA ASN A 124 -8.10 20.59 9.40
C ASN A 124 -7.47 20.93 10.76
N GLU A 125 -8.24 20.91 11.85
CA GLU A 125 -7.72 21.11 13.19
C GLU A 125 -6.67 20.04 13.57
N ARG A 126 -6.92 18.80 13.26
CA ARG A 126 -5.96 17.70 13.46
C ARG A 126 -4.68 17.92 12.63
N PHE A 127 -4.78 18.37 11.40
CA PHE A 127 -3.62 18.70 10.56
C PHE A 127 -2.79 19.84 11.16
N LYS A 128 -3.43 20.91 11.64
CA LYS A 128 -2.77 22.01 12.33
C LYS A 128 -2.06 21.52 13.60
N TYR A 129 -2.70 20.64 14.37
CA TYR A 129 -2.08 20.02 15.54
C TYR A 129 -0.81 19.23 15.18
N ILE A 130 -0.88 18.33 14.20
CA ILE A 130 0.28 17.54 13.73
C ILE A 130 1.42 18.45 13.26
N LEU A 131 1.13 19.47 12.47
CA LEU A 131 2.12 20.44 12.01
C LEU A 131 2.77 21.20 13.17
N ALA A 132 2.02 21.53 14.23
CA ALA A 132 2.56 22.20 15.41
C ALA A 132 3.51 21.28 16.21
N GLN A 133 3.22 19.99 16.36
CA GLN A 133 4.03 19.01 17.10
C GLN A 133 5.39 18.71 16.43
N THR A 134 5.52 19.00 15.15
CA THR A 134 6.70 18.69 14.36
C THR A 134 7.61 19.89 14.08
N LYS A 135 7.21 21.11 14.48
CA LYS A 135 8.01 22.33 14.38
C LYS A 135 9.15 22.33 15.42
N THR A 136 10.24 21.63 15.13
CA THR A 136 11.47 21.68 15.94
C THR A 136 12.63 22.23 15.10
N LYS A 137 13.70 22.74 15.75
CA LYS A 137 14.90 23.27 15.06
C LYS A 137 15.63 22.23 14.19
N THR A 138 15.35 20.94 14.41
CA THR A 138 15.92 19.79 13.71
C THR A 138 14.84 19.05 12.92
N ALA A 139 13.64 19.63 12.75
CA ALA A 139 12.51 18.93 12.18
C ALA A 139 12.81 18.45 10.77
N ALA A 140 12.85 17.16 10.66
CA ALA A 140 12.61 16.46 9.42
C ALA A 140 11.28 16.96 8.81
N ASN A 141 11.21 16.95 7.51
CA ASN A 141 10.02 17.35 6.77
C ASN A 141 8.78 16.66 7.30
N THR A 142 7.84 17.44 7.78
CA THR A 142 6.50 16.95 8.10
C THR A 142 5.68 16.98 6.83
N GLY A 143 4.99 15.91 6.56
CA GLY A 143 4.00 15.84 5.49
C GLY A 143 2.65 15.45 6.08
N LEU A 144 1.59 15.98 5.52
CA LEU A 144 0.22 15.57 5.84
C LEU A 144 -0.14 14.32 5.05
N SER A 145 -0.97 13.45 5.65
CA SER A 145 -1.54 12.29 4.98
C SER A 145 -3.02 12.22 5.30
N THR A 146 -3.86 12.34 4.27
CA THR A 146 -5.31 12.45 4.40
C THR A 146 -5.97 11.08 4.32
N ALA A 147 -6.72 10.70 5.38
CA ALA A 147 -7.66 9.59 5.36
C ALA A 147 -9.02 10.10 4.91
N PHE A 148 -9.60 9.48 3.89
CA PHE A 148 -10.95 9.77 3.42
C PHE A 148 -11.94 8.73 3.95
N ASP A 149 -13.19 9.14 4.15
CA ASP A 149 -14.23 8.23 4.61
C ASP A 149 -14.67 7.25 3.49
N LEU A 150 -15.39 6.21 3.86
CA LEU A 150 -15.79 5.17 2.92
C LEU A 150 -16.66 5.71 1.75
N PRO A 151 -17.64 6.61 1.96
CA PRO A 151 -18.35 7.23 0.84
C PRO A 151 -17.42 7.93 -0.15
N THR A 152 -16.49 8.75 0.32
CA THR A 152 -15.49 9.43 -0.53
C THR A 152 -14.61 8.42 -1.28
N LEU A 153 -14.12 7.37 -0.60
CA LEU A 153 -13.31 6.30 -1.23
C LEU A 153 -14.07 5.56 -2.32
N MET A 154 -15.39 5.38 -2.15
CA MET A 154 -16.27 4.73 -3.12
C MET A 154 -16.87 5.68 -4.17
N GLY A 155 -16.42 6.95 -4.18
CA GLY A 155 -16.87 7.96 -5.13
C GLY A 155 -18.37 8.26 -5.03
N ARG A 156 -18.88 8.36 -3.79
CA ARG A 156 -20.28 8.66 -3.46
C ARG A 156 -20.36 9.95 -2.68
N ASP A 157 -21.40 10.72 -2.98
CA ASP A 157 -21.74 11.88 -2.17
C ASP A 157 -22.30 11.44 -0.80
N SER A 158 -22.16 12.28 0.21
CA SER A 158 -22.64 12.00 1.56
C SER A 158 -24.17 11.83 1.64
N ASP A 159 -24.94 12.34 0.67
CA ASP A 159 -26.39 12.18 0.56
C ASP A 159 -26.84 10.95 -0.25
N ASP A 160 -25.91 10.11 -0.71
CA ASP A 160 -26.22 8.82 -1.34
C ASP A 160 -26.78 7.85 -0.29
N VAL A 161 -27.79 7.06 -0.67
CA VAL A 161 -28.42 6.08 0.23
C VAL A 161 -27.43 5.05 0.80
N LEU A 162 -26.37 4.72 0.08
CA LEU A 162 -25.33 3.78 0.53
C LEU A 162 -24.26 4.44 1.41
N SER A 163 -24.29 5.76 1.56
CA SER A 163 -23.41 6.51 2.44
C SER A 163 -23.93 6.59 3.89
N LEU A 164 -25.21 6.26 4.08
CA LEU A 164 -25.88 6.37 5.39
C LEU A 164 -25.14 5.56 6.46
N GLY A 165 -24.75 6.24 7.50
CA GLY A 165 -24.06 5.64 8.65
C GLY A 165 -22.53 5.54 8.50
N GLU A 166 -21.94 5.91 7.35
CA GLU A 166 -20.49 5.81 7.08
C GLU A 166 -19.80 7.18 6.95
N VAL A 167 -20.57 8.27 6.82
CA VAL A 167 -20.03 9.62 6.59
C VAL A 167 -19.16 10.08 7.76
N GLY A 168 -17.91 10.41 7.47
CA GLY A 168 -16.93 10.94 8.42
C GLY A 168 -16.38 9.93 9.45
N LYS A 169 -16.77 8.64 9.42
CA LYS A 169 -16.43 7.68 10.48
C LYS A 169 -15.00 7.16 10.46
N CYS A 170 -14.48 6.81 9.28
CA CYS A 170 -13.15 6.22 9.15
C CYS A 170 -12.19 7.11 8.36
N GLY A 171 -12.55 8.37 8.16
CA GLY A 171 -11.83 9.35 7.38
C GLY A 171 -12.66 10.63 7.23
N VAL A 172 -12.13 11.61 6.53
CA VAL A 172 -12.81 12.88 6.25
C VAL A 172 -13.77 12.73 5.08
N ALA A 173 -14.99 13.26 5.23
CA ALA A 173 -15.97 13.35 4.14
C ALA A 173 -15.62 14.52 3.21
N ILE A 174 -15.53 14.25 1.90
CA ILE A 174 -15.29 15.24 0.84
C ILE A 174 -16.28 15.02 -0.28
N ASP A 175 -17.23 15.92 -0.41
CA ASP A 175 -18.23 15.91 -1.49
C ASP A 175 -17.91 16.94 -2.58
N THR A 176 -17.30 18.06 -2.22
CA THR A 176 -17.22 19.27 -3.03
C THR A 176 -15.86 19.97 -2.93
N ILE A 177 -15.62 20.92 -3.85
CA ILE A 177 -14.46 21.80 -3.77
C ILE A 177 -14.45 22.66 -2.49
N GLU A 178 -15.60 23.00 -1.92
CA GLU A 178 -15.70 23.74 -0.67
C GLU A 178 -15.19 22.94 0.53
N ASP A 179 -15.44 21.63 0.55
CA ASP A 179 -14.87 20.73 1.56
C ASP A 179 -13.35 20.69 1.45
N MET A 180 -12.83 20.69 0.22
CA MET A 180 -11.40 20.75 -0.04
C MET A 180 -10.80 22.08 0.45
N HIS A 181 -11.50 23.21 0.28
CA HIS A 181 -11.10 24.50 0.82
C HIS A 181 -11.05 24.50 2.35
N ARG A 182 -12.04 23.92 3.02
CA ARG A 182 -12.10 23.79 4.48
C ARG A 182 -11.00 22.88 5.01
N LEU A 183 -10.80 21.71 4.38
CA LEU A 183 -9.78 20.74 4.76
C LEU A 183 -8.38 21.35 4.82
N TYR A 184 -8.03 22.23 3.88
CA TYR A 184 -6.72 22.85 3.82
C TYR A 184 -6.74 24.34 4.21
N ALA A 185 -7.76 24.80 4.95
CA ALA A 185 -7.84 26.19 5.42
C ALA A 185 -6.61 26.55 6.28
N ASP A 186 -5.96 27.70 5.95
CA ASP A 186 -4.76 28.21 6.62
C ASP A 186 -3.52 27.30 6.59
N ILE A 187 -3.54 26.26 5.77
CA ILE A 187 -2.38 25.38 5.56
C ILE A 187 -1.63 25.86 4.29
N PRO A 188 -0.31 26.15 4.39
CA PRO A 188 0.51 26.57 3.26
C PRO A 188 0.86 25.35 2.39
N ILE A 189 -0.06 24.95 1.49
CA ILE A 189 0.06 23.75 0.64
C ILE A 189 1.20 23.82 -0.39
N ASP A 190 1.77 24.99 -0.62
CA ASP A 190 2.99 25.22 -1.40
C ASP A 190 4.28 24.92 -0.63
N GLN A 191 4.21 24.79 0.71
CA GLN A 191 5.35 24.55 1.59
C GLN A 191 5.28 23.19 2.31
N VAL A 192 4.10 22.60 2.42
CA VAL A 192 3.85 21.32 3.08
C VAL A 192 3.50 20.26 2.03
N THR A 193 4.15 19.10 2.10
CA THR A 193 3.78 17.98 1.21
C THR A 193 2.50 17.31 1.70
N VAL A 194 1.57 17.06 0.77
CA VAL A 194 0.27 16.43 1.06
C VAL A 194 0.21 15.05 0.41
N SER A 195 -0.14 14.02 1.17
CA SER A 195 -0.48 12.70 0.64
C SER A 195 -1.98 12.50 0.70
N GLN A 196 -2.58 12.03 -0.38
CA GLN A 196 -4.00 11.70 -0.48
C GLN A 196 -4.15 10.21 -0.67
N THR A 197 -4.71 9.52 0.33
CA THR A 197 -4.84 8.06 0.34
C THR A 197 -6.18 7.65 -0.25
N ILE A 198 -6.29 7.79 -1.55
CA ILE A 198 -7.50 7.52 -2.31
C ILE A 198 -7.15 6.87 -3.65
N ASN A 199 -7.98 5.96 -4.16
CA ASN A 199 -7.69 5.12 -5.31
C ASN A 199 -8.73 5.23 -6.43
N ALA A 200 -9.88 4.62 -6.32
CA ALA A 200 -10.85 4.60 -7.42
C ALA A 200 -11.30 6.00 -7.89
N PRO A 201 -11.66 6.95 -7.02
CA PRO A 201 -11.97 8.33 -7.42
C PRO A 201 -10.77 9.29 -7.29
N ALA A 202 -9.53 8.78 -7.25
CA ALA A 202 -8.33 9.58 -7.01
C ALA A 202 -8.19 10.76 -7.98
N CYS A 203 -8.48 10.54 -9.27
CA CYS A 203 -8.44 11.59 -10.28
C CYS A 203 -9.41 12.75 -9.98
N VAL A 204 -10.58 12.45 -9.40
CA VAL A 204 -11.59 13.47 -9.04
C VAL A 204 -11.15 14.27 -7.81
N ILE A 205 -10.72 13.59 -6.74
CA ILE A 205 -10.22 14.26 -5.53
C ILE A 205 -9.00 15.13 -5.84
N TRP A 206 -8.10 14.61 -6.68
CA TRP A 206 -6.93 15.40 -7.09
C TRP A 206 -7.31 16.59 -7.97
N ALA A 207 -8.29 16.44 -8.86
CA ALA A 207 -8.83 17.55 -9.64
C ALA A 207 -9.44 18.64 -8.76
N MET A 208 -10.20 18.28 -7.71
CA MET A 208 -10.69 19.24 -6.71
C MET A 208 -9.55 19.96 -5.98
N TYR A 209 -8.49 19.24 -5.60
CA TYR A 209 -7.31 19.83 -4.97
C TYR A 209 -6.58 20.82 -5.89
N LEU A 210 -6.40 20.47 -7.16
CA LEU A 210 -5.79 21.36 -8.16
C LEU A 210 -6.66 22.57 -8.48
N ALA A 211 -7.98 22.39 -8.55
CA ALA A 211 -8.95 23.47 -8.73
C ALA A 211 -8.93 24.44 -7.53
N MET A 212 -8.92 23.92 -6.29
CA MET A 212 -8.75 24.73 -5.07
C MET A 212 -7.43 25.53 -5.09
N ALA A 213 -6.31 24.90 -5.47
CA ALA A 213 -5.02 25.58 -5.58
C ALA A 213 -5.07 26.72 -6.62
N LYS A 214 -5.72 26.50 -7.77
CA LYS A 214 -5.95 27.52 -8.81
C LYS A 214 -6.77 28.68 -8.27
N GLN A 215 -7.84 28.44 -7.51
CA GLN A 215 -8.65 29.49 -6.87
C GLN A 215 -7.88 30.27 -5.79
N ARG A 216 -6.92 29.62 -5.11
CA ARG A 216 -6.00 30.27 -4.15
C ARG A 216 -4.83 30.99 -4.81
N ASN A 217 -4.74 31.02 -6.14
CA ASN A 217 -3.61 31.55 -6.91
C ASN A 217 -2.27 30.89 -6.57
N ILE A 218 -2.27 29.60 -6.25
CA ILE A 218 -1.07 28.79 -6.03
C ILE A 218 -0.76 28.05 -7.34
N ALA A 219 0.43 28.28 -7.88
CA ALA A 219 0.86 27.61 -9.10
C ALA A 219 1.10 26.12 -8.86
N TRP A 220 0.67 25.26 -9.80
CA TRP A 220 0.75 23.81 -9.63
C TRP A 220 2.17 23.26 -9.58
N ASP A 221 3.15 23.95 -10.16
CA ASP A 221 4.58 23.63 -10.07
C ASP A 221 5.17 23.84 -8.66
N GLN A 222 4.46 24.51 -7.77
CA GLN A 222 4.83 24.67 -6.35
C GLN A 222 4.30 23.52 -5.49
N LEU A 223 3.24 22.84 -5.92
CA LEU A 223 2.59 21.78 -5.16
C LEU A 223 3.47 20.54 -5.09
N GLY A 224 3.74 20.07 -3.88
CA GLY A 224 4.45 18.82 -3.61
C GLY A 224 3.58 17.85 -2.82
N GLY A 225 3.53 16.61 -3.27
CA GLY A 225 2.67 15.62 -2.63
C GLY A 225 2.72 14.25 -3.26
N THR A 226 1.75 13.44 -2.89
CA THR A 226 1.57 12.07 -3.41
C THR A 226 0.10 11.75 -3.49
N LEU A 227 -0.35 11.26 -4.62
CA LEU A 227 -1.64 10.61 -4.77
C LEU A 227 -1.41 9.10 -4.61
N GLN A 228 -2.21 8.39 -3.82
CA GLN A 228 -2.06 6.93 -3.74
C GLN A 228 -2.38 6.30 -5.08
N ASN A 229 -3.60 6.46 -5.59
CA ASN A 229 -3.96 6.19 -6.97
C ASN A 229 -3.53 4.81 -7.51
N ASP A 230 -3.39 3.85 -6.61
CA ASP A 230 -3.06 2.46 -6.95
C ASP A 230 -4.34 1.63 -7.02
N ILE A 231 -4.88 1.52 -8.23
CA ILE A 231 -6.16 0.85 -8.40
C ILE A 231 -6.03 -0.68 -8.48
N LEU A 232 -4.89 -1.22 -8.94
CA LEU A 232 -4.73 -2.67 -9.10
C LEU A 232 -4.81 -3.38 -7.75
N LYS A 233 -4.19 -2.82 -6.71
CA LYS A 233 -4.27 -3.40 -5.36
C LYS A 233 -5.69 -3.42 -4.78
N GLU A 234 -6.60 -2.58 -5.28
CA GLU A 234 -8.00 -2.62 -4.88
C GLU A 234 -8.68 -3.91 -5.34
N PHE A 235 -8.39 -4.34 -6.57
CA PHE A 235 -8.88 -5.61 -7.08
C PHE A 235 -8.21 -6.82 -6.43
N HIS A 236 -6.98 -6.65 -5.92
CA HIS A 236 -6.24 -7.70 -5.24
C HIS A 236 -6.74 -7.92 -3.81
N ALA A 237 -6.99 -6.84 -3.05
CA ALA A 237 -7.09 -6.91 -1.59
C ALA A 237 -8.15 -6.02 -0.94
N GLN A 238 -8.20 -4.72 -1.27
CA GLN A 238 -8.97 -3.75 -0.48
C GLN A 238 -10.43 -3.61 -0.89
N ASN A 239 -10.77 -3.93 -2.16
CA ASN A 239 -12.13 -3.91 -2.72
C ASN A 239 -12.79 -2.53 -2.89
N GLU A 240 -12.03 -1.45 -2.87
CA GLU A 240 -12.53 -0.08 -3.08
C GLU A 240 -12.40 0.32 -4.56
N PHE A 241 -13.00 -0.45 -5.46
CA PHE A 241 -13.03 -0.20 -6.90
C PHE A 241 -14.40 0.29 -7.38
N ILE A 242 -14.43 1.03 -8.48
CA ILE A 242 -15.65 1.59 -9.09
C ILE A 242 -15.83 1.07 -10.50
N TYR A 243 -14.81 1.19 -11.36
CA TYR A 243 -14.84 0.82 -12.78
C TYR A 243 -14.13 -0.49 -13.04
N PRO A 244 -14.28 -1.11 -14.24
CA PRO A 244 -13.49 -2.26 -14.64
C PRO A 244 -11.98 -2.01 -14.57
N PRO A 245 -11.14 -3.06 -14.40
CA PRO A 245 -9.69 -2.92 -14.23
C PRO A 245 -9.01 -2.10 -15.34
N GLU A 246 -9.42 -2.27 -16.58
CA GLU A 246 -8.87 -1.61 -17.76
C GLU A 246 -9.14 -0.10 -17.73
N ALA A 247 -10.39 0.29 -17.50
CA ALA A 247 -10.79 1.68 -17.39
C ALA A 247 -10.14 2.35 -16.17
N SER A 248 -10.06 1.62 -15.06
CA SER A 248 -9.41 2.08 -13.84
C SER A 248 -7.92 2.33 -14.06
N THR A 249 -7.22 1.42 -14.74
CA THR A 249 -5.79 1.57 -15.10
C THR A 249 -5.60 2.75 -16.05
N LYS A 250 -6.52 2.96 -17.01
CA LYS A 250 -6.50 4.14 -17.88
C LYS A 250 -6.58 5.44 -17.10
N LEU A 251 -7.40 5.54 -16.06
CA LEU A 251 -7.51 6.73 -15.22
C LEU A 251 -6.22 7.00 -14.44
N VAL A 252 -5.52 5.96 -13.98
CA VAL A 252 -4.19 6.11 -13.38
C VAL A 252 -3.19 6.67 -14.39
N VAL A 253 -3.18 6.16 -15.62
CA VAL A 253 -2.31 6.68 -16.70
C VAL A 253 -2.63 8.15 -17.02
N ASP A 254 -3.90 8.53 -17.03
CA ASP A 254 -4.31 9.93 -17.23
C ASP A 254 -3.73 10.87 -16.16
N THR A 255 -3.74 10.43 -14.90
CA THR A 255 -3.14 11.22 -13.81
C THR A 255 -1.61 11.29 -13.92
N ILE A 256 -0.95 10.19 -14.32
CA ILE A 256 0.51 10.16 -14.56
C ILE A 256 0.88 11.14 -15.67
N GLU A 257 0.18 11.06 -16.81
CA GLU A 257 0.39 11.94 -17.96
C GLU A 257 0.19 13.42 -17.57
N PHE A 258 -0.92 13.75 -16.94
CA PHE A 258 -1.22 15.12 -16.49
C PHE A 258 -0.17 15.64 -15.49
N GLN A 259 0.24 14.78 -14.54
CA GLN A 259 1.26 15.12 -13.54
C GLN A 259 2.60 15.44 -14.18
N SER A 260 3.07 14.64 -15.12
CA SER A 260 4.38 14.84 -15.76
C SER A 260 4.46 16.17 -16.50
N GLN A 261 3.33 16.63 -17.06
CA GLN A 261 3.26 17.86 -17.84
C GLN A 261 3.01 19.12 -16.99
N HIS A 262 2.23 19.01 -15.91
CA HIS A 262 1.67 20.18 -15.22
C HIS A 262 2.04 20.30 -13.74
N VAL A 263 2.39 19.20 -13.04
CA VAL A 263 2.61 19.20 -11.58
C VAL A 263 3.92 18.47 -11.23
N PRO A 264 5.08 19.00 -11.65
CA PRO A 264 6.35 18.26 -11.71
C PRO A 264 6.91 17.80 -10.36
N LYS A 265 6.44 18.34 -9.23
CA LYS A 265 6.88 17.94 -7.88
C LYS A 265 5.97 16.90 -7.22
N TRP A 266 4.84 16.56 -7.85
CA TRP A 266 3.88 15.58 -7.33
C TRP A 266 4.28 14.15 -7.68
N ASN A 267 4.04 13.19 -6.82
CA ASN A 267 4.12 11.77 -7.14
C ASN A 267 2.70 11.30 -7.51
N SER A 268 2.52 10.89 -8.75
CA SER A 268 1.20 10.54 -9.32
C SER A 268 0.64 9.23 -8.82
N VAL A 269 1.51 8.32 -8.37
CA VAL A 269 1.11 7.01 -7.84
C VAL A 269 2.00 6.64 -6.66
N SER A 270 1.40 6.06 -5.63
CA SER A 270 2.08 5.33 -4.57
C SER A 270 1.65 3.87 -4.63
N ILE A 271 2.43 3.06 -5.33
CA ILE A 271 2.15 1.65 -5.60
C ILE A 271 2.22 0.89 -4.28
N SER A 272 1.09 0.26 -3.89
CA SER A 272 0.82 -0.06 -2.48
C SER A 272 0.72 -1.56 -2.20
N GLY A 273 1.77 -2.13 -1.64
CA GLY A 273 1.78 -3.48 -1.06
C GLY A 273 1.14 -3.54 0.34
N TYR A 274 1.09 -2.42 1.04
CA TYR A 274 0.55 -2.36 2.40
C TYR A 274 -0.79 -3.08 2.54
N HIS A 275 -1.75 -2.75 1.70
CA HIS A 275 -3.11 -3.32 1.75
C HIS A 275 -3.14 -4.81 1.39
N ILE A 276 -2.25 -5.25 0.50
CA ILE A 276 -2.07 -6.66 0.13
C ILE A 276 -1.59 -7.44 1.36
N ARG A 277 -0.63 -6.88 2.11
CA ARG A 277 -0.11 -7.48 3.35
C ARG A 277 -1.16 -7.49 4.46
N GLU A 278 -1.91 -6.39 4.62
CA GLU A 278 -3.03 -6.28 5.58
C GLU A 278 -4.15 -7.31 5.31
N ALA A 279 -4.35 -7.69 4.05
CA ALA A 279 -5.30 -8.74 3.67
C ALA A 279 -4.80 -10.17 3.95
N GLY A 280 -3.54 -10.33 4.41
CA GLY A 280 -3.00 -11.62 4.86
C GLY A 280 -2.00 -12.28 3.91
N SER A 281 -1.46 -11.56 2.91
CA SER A 281 -0.38 -12.09 2.07
C SER A 281 0.91 -12.29 2.86
N SER A 282 1.83 -13.11 2.33
CA SER A 282 3.20 -13.17 2.81
C SER A 282 4.00 -11.92 2.40
N ALA A 283 5.16 -11.68 3.01
CA ALA A 283 6.04 -10.57 2.66
C ALA A 283 6.55 -10.67 1.21
N THR A 284 6.81 -11.88 0.71
CA THR A 284 7.25 -12.13 -0.66
C THR A 284 6.13 -11.93 -1.68
N GLN A 285 4.89 -12.29 -1.35
CA GLN A 285 3.71 -11.98 -2.17
C GLN A 285 3.44 -10.47 -2.21
N GLU A 286 3.46 -9.78 -1.05
CA GLU A 286 3.38 -8.33 -0.99
C GLU A 286 4.40 -7.69 -1.94
N LEU A 287 5.66 -8.09 -1.83
CA LEU A 287 6.74 -7.57 -2.66
C LEU A 287 6.48 -7.80 -4.15
N ALA A 288 6.17 -9.03 -4.53
CA ALA A 288 6.00 -9.41 -5.93
C ALA A 288 4.80 -8.73 -6.59
N PHE A 289 3.65 -8.71 -5.91
CA PHE A 289 2.42 -8.13 -6.45
C PHE A 289 2.56 -6.62 -6.58
N THR A 290 3.12 -5.96 -5.56
CA THR A 290 3.37 -4.51 -5.60
C THR A 290 4.31 -4.12 -6.74
N LEU A 291 5.43 -4.81 -6.89
CA LEU A 291 6.37 -4.50 -7.98
C LEU A 291 5.74 -4.79 -9.35
N ARG A 292 4.94 -5.84 -9.46
CA ARG A 292 4.29 -6.17 -10.75
C ARG A 292 3.17 -5.17 -11.08
N ASP A 293 2.44 -4.66 -10.09
CA ASP A 293 1.50 -3.54 -10.28
C ASP A 293 2.24 -2.30 -10.79
N GLY A 294 3.38 -1.98 -10.19
CA GLY A 294 4.23 -0.89 -10.66
C GLY A 294 4.70 -1.07 -12.10
N MET A 295 5.08 -2.29 -12.48
CA MET A 295 5.44 -2.64 -13.85
C MET A 295 4.25 -2.52 -14.80
N GLU A 296 3.03 -2.91 -14.36
CA GLU A 296 1.82 -2.76 -15.16
C GLU A 296 1.54 -1.29 -15.48
N TYR A 297 1.69 -0.38 -14.51
CA TYR A 297 1.54 1.05 -14.75
C TYR A 297 2.62 1.60 -15.68
N VAL A 298 3.87 1.15 -15.55
CA VAL A 298 4.94 1.53 -16.50
C VAL A 298 4.58 1.07 -17.91
N GLU A 299 4.16 -0.18 -18.08
CA GLU A 299 3.75 -0.76 -19.36
C GLU A 299 2.56 -0.01 -19.96
N ALA A 300 1.54 0.31 -19.17
CA ALA A 300 0.38 1.09 -19.61
C ALA A 300 0.76 2.52 -20.06
N CYS A 301 1.70 3.17 -19.36
CA CYS A 301 2.25 4.47 -19.78
C CYS A 301 3.03 4.38 -21.09
N LEU A 302 3.83 3.32 -21.28
CA LEU A 302 4.56 3.09 -22.53
C LEU A 302 3.62 2.80 -23.70
N ILE A 303 2.54 2.05 -23.49
CA ILE A 303 1.47 1.82 -24.49
C ILE A 303 0.79 3.14 -24.85
N ARG A 304 0.58 4.04 -23.88
CA ARG A 304 0.08 5.40 -24.14
C ARG A 304 1.07 6.27 -24.93
N GLY A 305 2.35 5.88 -25.06
CA GLY A 305 3.41 6.61 -25.74
C GLY A 305 4.12 7.66 -24.87
N LEU A 306 4.01 7.55 -23.53
CA LEU A 306 4.71 8.45 -22.62
C LEU A 306 6.21 8.10 -22.53
N ASP A 307 7.06 9.11 -22.35
CA ASP A 307 8.48 8.91 -22.12
C ASP A 307 8.75 8.45 -20.68
N ILE A 308 9.38 7.29 -20.54
CA ILE A 308 9.73 6.71 -19.24
C ILE A 308 10.58 7.64 -18.37
N GLU A 309 11.38 8.51 -18.97
CA GLU A 309 12.26 9.44 -18.26
C GLU A 309 11.50 10.63 -17.65
N GLU A 310 10.29 10.89 -18.13
CA GLU A 310 9.45 11.97 -17.61
C GLU A 310 8.60 11.50 -16.41
N PHE A 311 7.97 10.33 -16.50
CA PHE A 311 7.04 9.87 -15.46
C PHE A 311 7.68 8.98 -14.38
N ALA A 312 8.61 8.08 -14.74
CA ALA A 312 9.14 7.08 -13.80
C ALA A 312 9.85 7.67 -12.57
N PRO A 313 10.56 8.83 -12.65
CA PRO A 313 11.15 9.45 -11.46
C PRO A 313 10.15 9.88 -10.38
N ARG A 314 8.84 9.87 -10.70
CA ARG A 314 7.75 10.28 -9.81
C ARG A 314 6.90 9.12 -9.31
N LEU A 315 7.13 7.92 -9.76
CA LEU A 315 6.56 6.74 -9.14
C LEU A 315 7.14 6.57 -7.73
N SER A 316 6.29 6.19 -6.80
CA SER A 316 6.65 5.89 -5.41
C SER A 316 5.96 4.61 -4.97
N PHE A 317 6.40 4.07 -3.84
CA PHE A 317 5.92 2.78 -3.33
C PHE A 317 5.49 2.91 -1.88
N PHE A 318 4.62 2.01 -1.46
CA PHE A 318 4.12 1.94 -0.11
C PHE A 318 4.12 0.47 0.34
N PHE A 319 4.95 0.15 1.33
CA PHE A 319 5.07 -1.19 1.90
C PHE A 319 4.66 -1.23 3.36
N ASN A 320 4.24 -2.42 3.78
CA ASN A 320 3.99 -2.77 5.16
C ASN A 320 5.32 -3.09 5.89
N ALA A 321 5.36 -2.97 7.20
CA ALA A 321 6.40 -3.53 8.04
C ALA A 321 5.77 -4.35 9.16
N HIS A 322 5.86 -5.68 9.06
CA HIS A 322 5.27 -6.64 9.99
C HIS A 322 6.27 -7.06 11.09
N ASN A 323 5.88 -8.00 11.94
CA ASN A 323 6.69 -8.44 13.09
C ASN A 323 7.93 -9.30 12.72
N GLU A 324 8.00 -9.86 11.50
CA GLU A 324 9.15 -10.67 11.06
C GLU A 324 10.33 -9.75 10.68
N PHE A 325 11.00 -9.26 11.70
CA PHE A 325 11.93 -8.14 11.65
C PHE A 325 12.98 -8.21 10.52
N PHE A 326 13.65 -9.33 10.38
CA PHE A 326 14.71 -9.48 9.36
C PHE A 326 14.15 -9.70 7.97
N GLU A 327 13.02 -10.38 7.85
CA GLU A 327 12.35 -10.58 6.57
C GLU A 327 11.85 -9.24 5.99
N GLU A 328 11.32 -8.35 6.84
CA GLU A 328 10.87 -7.02 6.42
C GLU A 328 12.03 -6.14 5.91
N ILE A 329 13.19 -6.21 6.57
CA ILE A 329 14.41 -5.53 6.10
C ILE A 329 14.88 -6.12 4.77
N ALA A 330 14.92 -7.44 4.65
CA ALA A 330 15.33 -8.14 3.43
C ALA A 330 14.38 -7.83 2.28
N LYS A 331 13.07 -7.76 2.52
CA LYS A 331 12.04 -7.38 1.55
C LYS A 331 12.34 -6.01 0.93
N LEU A 332 12.59 -4.99 1.75
CA LEU A 332 12.88 -3.64 1.27
C LEU A 332 14.22 -3.54 0.51
N ARG A 333 15.22 -4.35 0.88
CA ARG A 333 16.49 -4.46 0.18
C ARG A 333 16.30 -5.13 -1.19
N ALA A 334 15.61 -6.26 -1.24
CA ALA A 334 15.27 -6.97 -2.48
C ALA A 334 14.40 -6.11 -3.40
N ALA A 335 13.41 -5.39 -2.85
CA ALA A 335 12.52 -4.52 -3.60
C ALA A 335 13.28 -3.47 -4.42
N ARG A 336 14.24 -2.75 -3.81
CA ARG A 336 15.06 -1.77 -4.53
C ARG A 336 15.89 -2.41 -5.63
N ARG A 337 16.48 -3.57 -5.35
CA ARG A 337 17.34 -4.30 -6.29
C ARG A 337 16.54 -4.79 -7.50
N ILE A 338 15.39 -5.40 -7.28
CA ILE A 338 14.49 -5.85 -8.36
C ILE A 338 14.03 -4.65 -9.21
N TRP A 339 13.48 -3.63 -8.56
CA TRP A 339 12.94 -2.46 -9.27
C TRP A 339 14.01 -1.77 -10.14
N ALA A 340 15.19 -1.53 -9.57
CA ALA A 340 16.27 -0.87 -10.31
C ALA A 340 16.69 -1.65 -11.57
N ARG A 341 16.79 -2.98 -11.47
CA ARG A 341 17.09 -3.87 -12.59
C ARG A 341 15.96 -3.86 -13.62
N MET A 342 14.71 -3.99 -13.19
CA MET A 342 13.57 -3.97 -14.11
C MET A 342 13.51 -2.66 -14.89
N MET A 343 13.64 -1.51 -14.21
CA MET A 343 13.62 -0.21 -14.90
C MET A 343 14.76 -0.05 -15.89
N LYS A 344 15.97 -0.45 -15.51
CA LYS A 344 17.15 -0.33 -16.37
C LYS A 344 17.17 -1.35 -17.50
N ASP A 345 17.00 -2.64 -17.17
CA ASP A 345 17.31 -3.74 -18.08
C ASP A 345 16.06 -4.19 -18.88
N ARG A 346 14.87 -4.19 -18.26
CA ARG A 346 13.62 -4.60 -18.92
C ARG A 346 12.98 -3.44 -19.70
N TYR A 347 12.96 -2.23 -19.13
CA TYR A 347 12.30 -1.06 -19.74
C TYR A 347 13.28 -0.08 -20.41
N GLY A 348 14.58 -0.25 -20.25
CA GLY A 348 15.61 0.54 -20.91
C GLY A 348 15.73 1.98 -20.41
N ALA A 349 15.22 2.29 -19.21
CA ALA A 349 15.36 3.61 -18.61
C ALA A 349 16.84 3.98 -18.40
N LYS A 350 17.21 5.21 -18.75
CA LYS A 350 18.60 5.68 -18.73
C LYS A 350 18.90 6.60 -17.53
N ASN A 351 17.90 7.31 -17.06
CA ASN A 351 18.05 8.22 -15.93
C ASN A 351 18.08 7.45 -14.61
N LYS A 352 19.12 7.66 -13.82
CA LYS A 352 19.25 7.03 -12.48
C LYS A 352 18.04 7.27 -11.57
N ARG A 353 17.34 8.42 -11.71
CA ARG A 353 16.14 8.70 -10.93
C ARG A 353 14.96 7.81 -11.29
N SER A 354 14.89 7.33 -12.53
CA SER A 354 13.88 6.37 -12.99
C SER A 354 14.09 4.97 -12.37
N TRP A 355 15.32 4.66 -11.89
CA TRP A 355 15.63 3.40 -11.22
C TRP A 355 15.36 3.43 -9.71
N PHE A 356 15.08 4.62 -9.13
CA PHE A 356 14.87 4.78 -7.69
C PHE A 356 13.50 4.28 -7.25
N MET A 357 13.48 3.38 -6.31
CA MET A 357 12.27 2.98 -5.62
C MET A 357 12.13 3.77 -4.30
N LYS A 358 11.50 4.93 -4.38
CA LYS A 358 11.17 5.72 -3.18
C LYS A 358 10.03 5.05 -2.44
N THR A 359 10.21 4.80 -1.16
CA THR A 359 9.30 3.97 -0.38
C THR A 359 8.78 4.71 0.84
N HIS A 360 7.46 4.71 0.99
CA HIS A 360 6.77 4.90 2.25
C HIS A 360 6.62 3.54 2.94
N VAL A 361 6.78 3.49 4.26
CA VAL A 361 6.52 2.31 5.07
C VAL A 361 5.49 2.67 6.14
N GLN A 362 4.56 1.77 6.38
CA GLN A 362 3.67 1.81 7.53
C GLN A 362 3.81 0.51 8.31
N THR A 363 3.76 0.60 9.63
CA THR A 363 3.71 -0.56 10.50
C THR A 363 2.45 -1.37 10.26
N ALA A 364 2.45 -2.66 10.60
CA ALA A 364 1.36 -3.57 10.25
C ALA A 364 0.18 -3.48 11.22
N GLY A 365 -0.92 -2.90 10.80
CA GLY A 365 -2.17 -2.85 11.55
C GLY A 365 -2.72 -4.26 11.84
N CYS A 366 -2.64 -5.18 10.87
CA CYS A 366 -3.11 -6.57 11.01
C CYS A 366 -2.35 -7.38 12.07
N SER A 367 -1.19 -6.92 12.52
CA SER A 367 -0.39 -7.56 13.57
C SER A 367 -0.72 -7.08 14.98
N LEU A 368 -1.47 -6.00 15.09
CA LEU A 368 -1.86 -5.41 16.37
C LEU A 368 -3.08 -6.15 16.92
N THR A 369 -3.16 -6.22 18.27
CA THR A 369 -4.16 -7.04 18.95
C THR A 369 -5.06 -6.18 19.84
N GLU A 370 -6.31 -6.57 19.95
CA GLU A 370 -7.25 -6.02 20.92
C GLU A 370 -6.85 -6.42 22.34
N GLN A 371 -6.30 -7.63 22.48
CA GLN A 371 -5.79 -8.15 23.74
C GLN A 371 -4.49 -7.46 24.11
N GLN A 372 -4.37 -7.05 25.37
CA GLN A 372 -3.20 -6.38 25.93
C GLN A 372 -2.70 -5.21 25.03
N PRO A 373 -3.54 -4.20 24.73
CA PRO A 373 -3.31 -3.22 23.67
C PRO A 373 -2.04 -2.39 23.86
N TYR A 374 -1.55 -2.22 25.09
CA TYR A 374 -0.26 -1.56 25.37
C TYR A 374 0.95 -2.30 24.76
N ASN A 375 0.86 -3.61 24.57
CA ASN A 375 1.91 -4.37 23.88
C ASN A 375 2.03 -3.98 22.40
N ASN A 376 1.03 -3.36 21.81
CA ASN A 376 1.08 -2.84 20.45
C ASN A 376 2.12 -1.74 20.30
N ILE A 377 2.42 -0.96 21.35
CA ILE A 377 3.51 0.04 21.34
C ILE A 377 4.84 -0.63 21.05
N VAL A 378 5.08 -1.80 21.64
CA VAL A 378 6.32 -2.57 21.45
C VAL A 378 6.37 -3.15 20.04
N ARG A 379 5.26 -3.72 19.54
CA ARG A 379 5.17 -4.25 18.17
C ARG A 379 5.48 -3.17 17.15
N VAL A 380 4.81 -2.03 17.26
CA VAL A 380 5.01 -0.87 16.38
C VAL A 380 6.45 -0.34 16.43
N ALA A 381 7.09 -0.33 17.59
CA ALA A 381 8.48 0.11 17.71
C ALA A 381 9.45 -0.78 16.91
N TYR A 382 9.30 -2.12 16.98
CA TYR A 382 10.13 -3.05 16.20
C TYR A 382 9.84 -2.99 14.71
N GLN A 383 8.57 -2.88 14.31
CA GLN A 383 8.16 -2.74 12.93
C GLN A 383 8.70 -1.44 12.31
N ALA A 384 8.57 -0.33 13.03
CA ALA A 384 9.13 0.96 12.62
C ALA A 384 10.66 0.89 12.47
N MET A 385 11.36 0.19 13.39
CA MET A 385 12.79 -0.03 13.28
C MET A 385 13.15 -0.86 12.05
N ALA A 386 12.37 -1.91 11.72
CA ALA A 386 12.57 -2.69 10.49
C ALA A 386 12.43 -1.81 9.25
N GLY A 387 11.40 -0.96 9.18
CA GLY A 387 11.20 0.00 8.08
C GLY A 387 12.37 0.98 7.92
N VAL A 388 12.89 1.50 9.03
CA VAL A 388 14.05 2.42 9.05
C VAL A 388 15.33 1.71 8.62
N LEU A 389 15.62 0.53 9.16
CA LEU A 389 16.79 -0.28 8.77
C LEU A 389 16.67 -0.78 7.32
N GLY A 390 15.45 -1.00 6.87
CA GLY A 390 15.13 -1.26 5.47
C GLY A 390 15.33 -0.06 4.53
N GLY A 391 15.49 1.16 5.05
CA GLY A 391 15.86 2.34 4.27
C GLY A 391 14.69 3.11 3.65
N CYS A 392 13.54 3.23 4.34
CA CYS A 392 12.37 3.99 3.87
C CYS A 392 12.64 5.50 3.77
N GLN A 393 11.88 6.21 2.93
CA GLN A 393 11.94 7.67 2.77
C GLN A 393 10.85 8.39 3.57
N SER A 394 9.79 7.70 3.92
CA SER A 394 8.77 8.17 4.87
C SER A 394 8.22 7.01 5.68
N LEU A 395 7.72 7.31 6.87
CA LEU A 395 7.22 6.32 7.82
C LEU A 395 5.93 6.80 8.45
N HIS A 396 4.96 5.90 8.57
CA HIS A 396 3.83 5.99 9.48
C HIS A 396 3.96 4.90 10.54
N THR A 397 3.61 5.24 11.78
CA THR A 397 3.50 4.30 12.90
C THR A 397 2.05 4.25 13.34
N ASP A 398 1.48 3.06 13.36
CA ASP A 398 0.12 2.85 13.86
C ASP A 398 0.05 3.14 15.35
N SER A 399 -1.11 3.54 15.80
CA SER A 399 -1.35 3.78 17.21
C SER A 399 -1.70 2.48 17.95
N MET A 400 -1.51 2.45 19.26
CA MET A 400 -1.75 1.25 20.07
C MET A 400 -3.24 0.81 20.07
N ASP A 401 -4.13 1.74 19.77
CA ASP A 401 -5.59 1.57 19.74
C ASP A 401 -6.14 1.30 18.32
N GLU A 402 -5.26 1.04 17.34
CA GLU A 402 -5.62 0.81 15.93
C GLU A 402 -6.69 -0.26 15.73
N THR A 403 -6.63 -1.34 16.51
CA THR A 403 -7.62 -2.44 16.44
C THR A 403 -8.96 -2.11 17.08
N LEU A 404 -9.01 -1.08 17.92
CA LEU A 404 -10.18 -0.72 18.70
C LEU A 404 -11.02 0.38 18.03
N GLY A 405 -10.37 1.30 17.29
CA GLY A 405 -11.05 2.40 16.63
C GLY A 405 -10.13 3.46 16.06
N LEU A 406 -10.66 4.66 15.84
CA LEU A 406 -9.85 5.81 15.46
C LEU A 406 -8.90 6.21 16.60
N PRO A 407 -7.66 6.62 16.28
CA PRO A 407 -6.65 6.88 17.29
C PRO A 407 -6.98 8.10 18.15
N THR A 408 -6.85 7.91 19.45
CA THR A 408 -6.93 9.01 20.43
C THR A 408 -5.72 9.95 20.29
N GLU A 409 -5.80 11.15 20.83
CA GLU A 409 -4.69 12.12 20.82
C GLU A 409 -3.46 11.56 21.56
N GLN A 410 -3.66 10.85 22.67
CA GLN A 410 -2.58 10.20 23.41
C GLN A 410 -1.90 9.12 22.58
N ALA A 411 -2.67 8.24 21.94
CA ALA A 411 -2.16 7.15 21.13
C ALA A 411 -1.39 7.67 19.90
N VAL A 412 -1.90 8.67 19.18
CA VAL A 412 -1.19 9.36 18.09
C VAL A 412 0.12 9.99 18.57
N THR A 413 0.11 10.59 19.75
CA THR A 413 1.32 11.20 20.31
C THR A 413 2.38 10.14 20.58
N ILE A 414 2.03 8.99 21.17
CA ILE A 414 2.97 7.87 21.42
C ILE A 414 3.51 7.35 20.09
N ALA A 415 2.66 7.14 19.09
CA ALA A 415 3.06 6.68 17.77
C ALA A 415 4.07 7.62 17.11
N LEU A 416 3.85 8.94 17.18
CA LEU A 416 4.80 9.94 16.67
C LEU A 416 6.12 9.94 17.49
N ARG A 417 6.05 9.83 18.82
CA ARG A 417 7.24 9.76 19.68
C ARG A 417 8.08 8.52 19.38
N THR A 418 7.47 7.39 19.03
CA THR A 418 8.20 6.19 18.60
C THR A 418 9.15 6.51 17.43
N GLN A 419 8.69 7.23 16.40
CA GLN A 419 9.55 7.64 15.30
C GLN A 419 10.66 8.61 15.76
N GLN A 420 10.35 9.54 16.66
CA GLN A 420 11.32 10.51 17.18
C GLN A 420 12.40 9.84 18.05
N ILE A 421 12.02 8.87 18.88
CA ILE A 421 12.98 8.04 19.65
C ILE A 421 13.90 7.28 18.70
N LEU A 422 13.36 6.63 17.66
CA LEU A 422 14.17 5.96 16.64
C LEU A 422 15.17 6.92 16.00
N ALA A 423 14.73 8.12 15.64
CA ALA A 423 15.58 9.09 14.96
C ALA A 423 16.71 9.64 15.83
N HIS A 424 16.49 9.84 17.13
CA HIS A 424 17.37 10.63 17.97
C HIS A 424 18.11 9.82 19.05
N GLU A 425 17.54 8.72 19.56
CA GLU A 425 18.08 8.01 20.72
C GLU A 425 18.77 6.69 20.35
N THR A 426 18.28 5.96 19.33
CA THR A 426 18.75 4.59 19.03
C THR A 426 20.08 4.52 18.27
N GLY A 427 20.46 5.60 17.59
CA GLY A 427 21.67 5.64 16.75
C GLY A 427 21.52 5.00 15.36
N VAL A 428 20.34 4.50 14.96
CA VAL A 428 20.09 3.86 13.63
C VAL A 428 20.34 4.81 12.46
N THR A 429 20.33 6.12 12.70
CA THR A 429 20.58 7.16 11.69
C THR A 429 22.05 7.47 11.45
N ARG A 430 22.96 6.89 12.25
CA ARG A 430 24.40 7.23 12.24
C ARG A 430 25.18 6.60 11.10
N THR A 431 24.65 5.52 10.51
CA THR A 431 25.25 4.84 9.37
C THR A 431 24.18 4.36 8.40
N THR A 432 24.55 4.08 7.17
CA THR A 432 23.66 3.56 6.14
C THR A 432 23.76 2.04 6.10
N ASP A 433 22.61 1.34 6.12
CA ASP A 433 22.53 -0.11 6.00
C ASP A 433 23.50 -0.86 6.94
N PRO A 434 23.33 -0.74 8.28
CA PRO A 434 24.26 -1.34 9.24
C PRO A 434 24.30 -2.87 9.21
N LEU A 435 23.28 -3.53 8.64
CA LEU A 435 23.18 -4.99 8.48
C LEU A 435 23.77 -5.48 7.16
N GLY A 436 24.14 -4.57 6.25
CA GLY A 436 24.75 -4.92 4.96
C GLY A 436 26.07 -5.67 5.13
N GLY A 437 26.23 -6.79 4.41
CA GLY A 437 27.37 -7.69 4.51
C GLY A 437 27.24 -8.78 5.58
N SER A 438 26.14 -8.81 6.36
CA SER A 438 25.80 -9.94 7.20
C SER A 438 25.47 -11.15 6.31
N TYR A 439 26.11 -12.29 6.57
CA TYR A 439 25.86 -13.53 5.82
C TYR A 439 24.37 -13.88 5.81
N PHE A 440 23.71 -13.79 6.97
CA PHE A 440 22.27 -14.03 7.10
C PHE A 440 21.43 -13.03 6.32
N MET A 441 21.68 -11.72 6.50
CA MET A 441 20.89 -10.69 5.85
C MET A 441 20.96 -10.77 4.31
N GLU A 442 22.16 -11.01 3.78
CA GLU A 442 22.33 -11.12 2.33
C GLU A 442 21.69 -12.42 1.79
N ALA A 443 21.84 -13.55 2.51
CA ALA A 443 21.20 -14.81 2.15
C ALA A 443 19.67 -14.69 2.16
N LEU A 444 19.10 -14.04 3.17
CA LEU A 444 17.64 -13.81 3.25
C LEU A 444 17.16 -12.86 2.15
N THR A 445 17.93 -11.81 1.86
CA THR A 445 17.63 -10.89 0.74
C THR A 445 17.60 -11.63 -0.59
N ASP A 446 18.57 -12.54 -0.84
CA ASP A 446 18.62 -13.36 -2.05
C ASP A 446 17.42 -14.32 -2.16
N LYS A 447 17.00 -14.94 -1.05
CA LYS A 447 15.83 -15.82 -1.01
C LYS A 447 14.54 -15.06 -1.30
N VAL A 448 14.34 -13.91 -0.65
CA VAL A 448 13.18 -13.04 -0.89
C VAL A 448 13.12 -12.56 -2.33
N GLU A 449 14.27 -12.14 -2.92
CA GLU A 449 14.34 -11.76 -4.33
C GLU A 449 13.94 -12.89 -5.26
N ALA A 450 14.49 -14.09 -5.04
CA ALA A 450 14.23 -15.23 -5.90
C ALA A 450 12.75 -15.64 -5.91
N GLU A 451 12.11 -15.68 -4.75
CA GLU A 451 10.69 -16.00 -4.64
C GLU A 451 9.81 -14.91 -5.25
N ALA A 452 10.12 -13.63 -5.01
CA ALA A 452 9.38 -12.52 -5.60
C ALA A 452 9.47 -12.53 -7.13
N LEU A 453 10.65 -12.81 -7.70
CA LEU A 453 10.84 -12.92 -9.15
C LEU A 453 10.05 -14.09 -9.75
N ALA A 454 9.92 -15.21 -9.03
CA ALA A 454 9.10 -16.34 -9.48
C ALA A 454 7.61 -15.95 -9.56
N PHE A 455 7.07 -15.24 -8.57
CA PHE A 455 5.70 -14.70 -8.63
C PHE A 455 5.53 -13.69 -9.78
N ILE A 456 6.49 -12.81 -10.00
CA ILE A 456 6.44 -11.84 -11.11
C ILE A 456 6.39 -12.57 -12.46
N GLU A 457 7.20 -13.62 -12.64
CA GLU A 457 7.18 -14.43 -13.85
C GLU A 457 5.84 -15.16 -14.04
N GLU A 458 5.27 -15.70 -12.97
CA GLU A 458 3.94 -16.34 -12.99
C GLU A 458 2.87 -15.34 -13.46
N ILE A 459 2.89 -14.09 -12.94
CA ILE A 459 1.96 -13.04 -13.34
C ILE A 459 2.20 -12.57 -14.78
N ASP A 460 3.45 -12.38 -15.21
CA ASP A 460 3.78 -12.04 -16.59
C ASP A 460 3.16 -13.04 -17.58
N ASN A 461 3.25 -14.33 -17.28
CA ASN A 461 2.76 -15.40 -18.11
C ASN A 461 1.22 -15.53 -18.13
N MET A 462 0.49 -14.81 -17.29
CA MET A 462 -0.97 -14.73 -17.37
C MET A 462 -1.47 -13.84 -18.50
N GLY A 463 -0.68 -12.82 -18.86
CA GLY A 463 -0.99 -11.85 -19.90
C GLY A 463 -0.03 -11.95 -21.09
N ARG A 464 0.46 -10.80 -21.57
CA ARG A 464 1.33 -10.67 -22.75
C ARG A 464 2.73 -11.31 -22.60
N GLY A 465 3.07 -11.79 -21.41
CA GLY A 465 4.42 -12.22 -21.06
C GLY A 465 5.34 -11.04 -20.66
N PRO A 466 6.62 -11.32 -20.42
CA PRO A 466 7.59 -10.27 -20.10
C PRO A 466 7.64 -9.18 -21.17
N TRP A 467 7.73 -7.93 -20.72
CA TRP A 467 7.71 -6.75 -21.61
C TRP A 467 8.73 -6.83 -22.74
N LYS A 468 8.30 -6.43 -23.94
CA LYS A 468 9.13 -6.22 -25.13
C LYS A 468 8.80 -4.86 -25.75
N PRO A 469 9.78 -4.15 -26.33
CA PRO A 469 9.56 -2.81 -26.89
C PRO A 469 8.42 -2.73 -27.92
N GLU A 470 8.21 -3.79 -28.71
CA GLU A 470 7.11 -3.84 -29.70
C GLU A 470 5.72 -3.78 -29.06
N TYR A 471 5.57 -4.16 -27.79
CA TYR A 471 4.30 -4.10 -27.08
C TYR A 471 3.77 -2.67 -26.89
N ALA A 472 4.64 -1.67 -26.91
CA ALA A 472 4.22 -0.26 -26.90
C ALA A 472 3.25 0.09 -28.04
N THR A 473 3.28 -0.64 -29.16
CA THR A 473 2.43 -0.40 -30.32
C THR A 473 1.53 -1.56 -30.72
N THR A 474 1.71 -2.73 -30.13
CA THR A 474 0.99 -3.97 -30.50
C THR A 474 0.12 -4.53 -29.38
N SER A 475 0.27 -4.05 -28.15
CA SER A 475 -0.53 -4.49 -26.99
C SER A 475 -1.47 -3.40 -26.49
N THR A 476 -2.41 -3.81 -25.67
CA THR A 476 -3.37 -2.95 -24.96
C THR A 476 -3.19 -3.11 -23.44
N ILE A 477 -3.87 -2.29 -22.65
CA ILE A 477 -3.92 -2.44 -21.18
C ILE A 477 -4.49 -3.81 -20.82
N ASP A 478 -5.51 -4.28 -21.56
CA ASP A 478 -6.20 -5.56 -21.30
C ASP A 478 -5.28 -6.77 -21.37
N ASP A 479 -4.20 -6.71 -22.16
CA ASP A 479 -3.22 -7.80 -22.28
C ASP A 479 -2.27 -7.92 -21.07
N GLY A 480 -2.35 -7.01 -20.11
CA GLY A 480 -1.46 -6.95 -18.96
C GLY A 480 -1.58 -8.14 -18.01
N GLY A 481 -0.45 -8.57 -17.45
CA GLY A 481 -0.42 -9.72 -16.54
C GLY A 481 -1.26 -9.50 -15.28
N CYS A 482 -1.24 -8.29 -14.70
CA CYS A 482 -2.06 -7.97 -13.53
C CYS A 482 -3.54 -7.94 -13.87
N VAL A 483 -3.94 -7.32 -15.00
CA VAL A 483 -5.33 -7.28 -15.45
C VAL A 483 -5.86 -8.71 -15.67
N GLN A 484 -5.10 -9.55 -16.37
CA GLN A 484 -5.46 -10.95 -16.60
C GLN A 484 -5.48 -11.77 -15.31
N GLY A 485 -4.58 -11.50 -14.37
CA GLY A 485 -4.56 -12.11 -13.03
C GLY A 485 -5.80 -11.75 -12.21
N ILE A 486 -6.27 -10.49 -12.30
CA ILE A 486 -7.51 -10.03 -11.66
C ILE A 486 -8.71 -10.80 -12.21
N HIS A 487 -8.85 -10.89 -13.54
CA HIS A 487 -9.95 -11.62 -14.18
C HIS A 487 -9.98 -13.11 -13.82
N LYS A 488 -8.81 -13.70 -13.52
CA LYS A 488 -8.67 -15.11 -13.10
C LYS A 488 -8.79 -15.33 -11.58
N GLY A 489 -8.99 -14.27 -10.79
CA GLY A 489 -9.03 -14.33 -9.33
C GLY A 489 -7.70 -14.75 -8.67
N TYR A 490 -6.58 -14.64 -9.40
CA TYR A 490 -5.27 -15.14 -8.97
C TYR A 490 -4.80 -14.54 -7.66
N PHE A 491 -4.78 -13.22 -7.56
CA PHE A 491 -4.24 -12.51 -6.40
C PHE A 491 -5.03 -12.81 -5.12
N ARG A 492 -6.36 -12.71 -5.19
CA ARG A 492 -7.24 -13.01 -4.05
C ARG A 492 -7.05 -14.43 -3.52
N ARG A 493 -6.96 -15.41 -4.43
CA ARG A 493 -6.71 -16.80 -4.07
C ARG A 493 -5.35 -16.96 -3.37
N LYS A 494 -4.27 -16.38 -3.92
CA LYS A 494 -2.93 -16.45 -3.32
C LYS A 494 -2.86 -15.80 -1.94
N ILE A 495 -3.54 -14.66 -1.76
CA ILE A 495 -3.63 -13.96 -0.47
C ILE A 495 -4.42 -14.83 0.52
N ALA A 496 -5.56 -15.38 0.11
CA ALA A 496 -6.38 -16.24 0.97
C ALA A 496 -5.64 -17.52 1.39
N GLU A 497 -4.89 -18.17 0.49
CA GLU A 497 -4.05 -19.33 0.79
C GLU A 497 -2.99 -19.01 1.86
N ALA A 498 -2.34 -17.84 1.77
CA ALA A 498 -1.34 -17.41 2.75
C ALA A 498 -1.97 -17.07 4.11
N SER A 499 -3.09 -16.35 4.10
CA SER A 499 -3.85 -15.99 5.31
C SER A 499 -4.38 -17.24 6.03
N TYR A 500 -4.89 -18.21 5.29
CA TYR A 500 -5.39 -19.46 5.84
C TYR A 500 -4.26 -20.26 6.52
N ARG A 501 -3.12 -20.41 5.85
CA ARG A 501 -1.93 -21.07 6.44
C ARG A 501 -1.48 -20.39 7.73
N PHE A 502 -1.42 -19.07 7.75
CA PHE A 502 -1.06 -18.31 8.96
C PHE A 502 -2.04 -18.59 10.11
N SER A 503 -3.34 -18.64 9.82
CA SER A 503 -4.38 -18.98 10.81
C SER A 503 -4.21 -20.40 11.35
N GLU A 504 -3.95 -21.40 10.49
CA GLU A 504 -3.70 -22.77 10.89
C GLU A 504 -2.46 -22.88 11.80
N GLU A 505 -1.36 -22.18 11.48
CA GLU A 505 -0.16 -22.15 12.31
C GLU A 505 -0.43 -21.54 13.72
N CYS A 506 -1.27 -20.51 13.78
CA CYS A 506 -1.68 -19.90 15.05
C CYS A 506 -2.60 -20.83 15.86
N GLU A 507 -3.56 -21.48 15.23
CA GLU A 507 -4.48 -22.45 15.89
C GLU A 507 -3.75 -23.70 16.38
N ALA A 508 -2.75 -24.16 15.65
CA ALA A 508 -1.90 -25.29 16.05
C ALA A 508 -0.91 -24.95 17.18
N GLY A 509 -0.73 -23.66 17.48
CA GLY A 509 0.28 -23.20 18.44
C GLY A 509 1.70 -23.19 17.88
N ASP A 510 1.87 -23.46 16.58
CA ASP A 510 3.17 -23.39 15.90
C ASP A 510 3.65 -21.94 15.79
N ARG A 511 2.72 -21.00 15.82
CA ARG A 511 2.99 -19.55 15.85
C ARG A 511 2.35 -18.89 17.07
N VAL A 512 3.17 -18.25 17.88
CA VAL A 512 2.73 -17.57 19.11
C VAL A 512 2.42 -16.10 18.82
N ILE A 513 1.22 -15.66 19.22
CA ILE A 513 0.83 -14.26 19.30
C ILE A 513 0.58 -13.95 20.77
N VAL A 514 1.51 -13.18 21.37
CA VAL A 514 1.51 -12.85 22.80
C VAL A 514 0.21 -12.14 23.20
N GLY A 515 -0.45 -12.66 24.21
CA GLY A 515 -1.74 -12.17 24.71
C GLY A 515 -2.96 -12.71 23.97
N VAL A 516 -2.78 -13.44 22.86
CA VAL A 516 -3.87 -13.98 22.03
C VAL A 516 -3.99 -15.50 22.17
N ASN A 517 -2.98 -16.26 21.78
CA ASN A 517 -2.97 -17.71 21.87
C ASN A 517 -1.97 -18.25 22.91
N GLU A 518 -1.07 -17.40 23.43
CA GLU A 518 -0.16 -17.69 24.52
C GLU A 518 -0.02 -16.45 25.42
N TYR A 519 0.37 -16.60 26.68
CA TYR A 519 0.51 -15.51 27.66
C TYR A 519 -0.78 -14.69 27.86
N VAL A 520 -1.93 -15.35 27.80
CA VAL A 520 -3.27 -14.74 27.96
C VAL A 520 -3.51 -14.37 29.42
N ASP A 521 -3.98 -13.15 29.67
CA ASP A 521 -4.46 -12.73 30.99
C ASP A 521 -5.99 -12.88 31.05
N PRO A 522 -6.54 -13.85 31.81
CA PRO A 522 -7.98 -14.04 31.93
C PRO A 522 -8.70 -12.92 32.69
N ASN A 523 -7.96 -12.04 33.37
CA ASN A 523 -8.50 -10.93 34.15
C ASN A 523 -8.18 -9.57 33.52
N GLU A 524 -7.80 -9.53 32.25
CA GLU A 524 -7.42 -8.31 31.56
C GLU A 524 -8.56 -7.27 31.59
N ASP A 525 -8.25 -6.07 32.10
CA ASP A 525 -9.09 -4.89 31.94
C ASP A 525 -8.78 -4.23 30.59
N ARG A 526 -9.69 -4.37 29.63
CA ARG A 526 -9.54 -3.86 28.25
C ARG A 526 -10.09 -2.44 28.08
N GLN A 527 -10.25 -1.68 29.14
CA GLN A 527 -10.75 -0.32 29.08
C GLN A 527 -9.68 0.62 28.48
N VAL A 528 -9.79 0.86 27.19
CA VAL A 528 -9.05 1.90 26.46
C VAL A 528 -10.06 2.93 25.97
N GLU A 529 -9.73 4.20 26.12
CA GLU A 529 -10.54 5.29 25.57
C GLU A 529 -10.60 5.14 24.04
N ILE A 530 -11.79 5.23 23.47
CA ILE A 530 -12.02 5.11 22.03
C ILE A 530 -12.60 6.42 21.51
N LEU A 531 -12.03 6.95 20.43
CA LEU A 531 -12.60 8.10 19.75
C LEU A 531 -13.87 7.66 19.00
N SER A 532 -14.99 8.28 19.32
CA SER A 532 -16.26 8.06 18.63
C SER A 532 -16.67 9.31 17.85
N ILE A 533 -17.11 9.12 16.60
CA ILE A 533 -17.62 10.21 15.76
C ILE A 533 -19.13 10.31 15.94
N SER A 534 -19.60 11.54 16.24
CA SER A 534 -21.02 11.83 16.43
C SER A 534 -21.79 11.66 15.11
N GLN A 535 -23.03 11.17 15.21
CA GLN A 535 -23.97 11.12 14.09
C GLN A 535 -24.35 12.53 13.56
N GLU A 536 -24.11 13.57 14.34
CA GLU A 536 -24.34 14.95 13.96
C GLU A 536 -23.43 15.36 12.76
N VAL A 537 -22.21 14.81 12.68
CA VAL A 537 -21.29 15.05 11.57
C VAL A 537 -21.93 14.70 10.23
N GLU A 538 -22.53 13.52 10.12
CA GLU A 538 -23.24 13.08 8.91
C GLU A 538 -24.41 14.02 8.57
N THR A 539 -25.22 14.37 9.59
CA THR A 539 -26.37 15.25 9.38
C THR A 539 -25.94 16.62 8.84
N VAL A 540 -24.90 17.20 9.42
CA VAL A 540 -24.36 18.51 9.00
C VAL A 540 -23.74 18.42 7.60
N GLN A 541 -22.98 17.36 7.31
CA GLN A 541 -22.35 17.18 6.00
C GLN A 541 -23.40 17.05 4.88
N VAL A 542 -24.43 16.23 5.10
CA VAL A 542 -25.54 16.06 4.14
C VAL A 542 -26.29 17.38 3.94
N GLN A 543 -26.59 18.13 5.00
CA GLN A 543 -27.25 19.43 4.89
C GLN A 543 -26.38 20.43 4.10
N THR A 544 -25.08 20.51 4.42
CA THR A 544 -24.13 21.40 3.73
C THR A 544 -24.07 21.09 2.24
N LEU A 545 -24.01 19.80 1.88
CA LEU A 545 -24.03 19.36 0.50
C LEU A 545 -25.33 19.75 -0.23
N GLN A 546 -26.48 19.56 0.40
CA GLN A 546 -27.77 19.96 -0.19
C GLN A 546 -27.85 21.48 -0.42
N GLU A 547 -27.37 22.28 0.53
CA GLU A 547 -27.28 23.72 0.36
C GLU A 547 -26.33 24.14 -0.77
N PHE A 548 -25.20 23.44 -0.90
CA PHE A 548 -24.26 23.64 -2.02
C PHE A 548 -24.93 23.34 -3.37
N LYS A 549 -25.57 22.17 -3.49
CA LYS A 549 -26.29 21.78 -4.71
C LYS A 549 -27.41 22.76 -5.08
N ALA A 550 -28.07 23.36 -4.08
CA ALA A 550 -29.15 24.31 -4.32
C ALA A 550 -28.67 25.70 -4.80
N LYS A 551 -27.44 26.11 -4.46
CA LYS A 551 -26.89 27.44 -4.77
C LYS A 551 -26.14 27.51 -6.11
N ARG A 552 -25.73 26.39 -6.68
CA ARG A 552 -24.88 26.34 -7.88
C ARG A 552 -25.66 26.60 -9.19
N ASP A 553 -24.98 27.02 -10.24
CA ASP A 553 -25.54 27.14 -11.58
C ASP A 553 -25.70 25.77 -12.24
N THR A 554 -26.91 25.29 -12.32
CA THR A 554 -27.27 23.97 -12.86
C THR A 554 -26.86 23.80 -14.32
N ALA A 555 -26.92 24.85 -15.13
CA ALA A 555 -26.56 24.78 -16.55
C ALA A 555 -25.04 24.59 -16.74
N THR A 556 -24.26 25.35 -16.01
CA THR A 556 -22.77 25.22 -15.99
C THR A 556 -22.34 23.84 -15.49
N THR A 557 -22.94 23.36 -14.40
CA THR A 557 -22.68 22.01 -13.87
C THR A 557 -23.02 20.91 -14.89
N ALA A 558 -24.20 20.99 -15.51
CA ALA A 558 -24.61 19.99 -16.51
C ALA A 558 -23.69 19.97 -17.74
N ALA A 559 -23.23 21.14 -18.22
CA ALA A 559 -22.29 21.24 -19.33
C ALA A 559 -20.91 20.64 -18.96
N ALA A 560 -20.41 20.87 -17.74
CA ALA A 560 -19.16 20.31 -17.26
C ALA A 560 -19.22 18.78 -17.11
N LEU A 561 -20.32 18.23 -16.58
CA LEU A 561 -20.55 16.78 -16.51
C LEU A 561 -20.63 16.14 -17.90
N GLN A 562 -21.22 16.84 -18.88
CA GLN A 562 -21.24 16.36 -20.26
C GLN A 562 -19.83 16.34 -20.86
N ALA A 563 -19.00 17.35 -20.60
CA ALA A 563 -17.61 17.38 -21.05
C ALA A 563 -16.78 16.23 -20.47
N ILE A 564 -17.01 15.84 -19.20
CA ILE A 564 -16.39 14.65 -18.60
C ILE A 564 -16.80 13.36 -19.33
N ARG A 565 -18.11 13.20 -19.63
CA ARG A 565 -18.58 12.04 -20.42
C ARG A 565 -17.96 11.98 -21.80
N ASP A 566 -17.81 13.12 -22.45
CA ASP A 566 -17.26 13.19 -23.80
C ASP A 566 -15.75 12.86 -23.80
N ALA A 567 -15.00 13.38 -22.85
CA ALA A 567 -13.59 13.04 -22.67
C ALA A 567 -13.41 11.52 -22.40
N ALA A 568 -14.23 10.95 -21.52
CA ALA A 568 -14.21 9.51 -21.23
C ALA A 568 -14.55 8.66 -22.47
N ARG A 569 -15.59 9.05 -23.24
CA ARG A 569 -16.04 8.35 -24.46
C ARG A 569 -14.99 8.41 -25.58
N ASN A 570 -14.33 9.55 -25.73
CA ASN A 570 -13.30 9.76 -26.73
C ASN A 570 -11.94 9.18 -26.34
N ASN A 571 -11.84 8.54 -25.18
CA ASN A 571 -10.57 8.05 -24.61
C ASN A 571 -9.49 9.16 -24.45
N GLU A 572 -9.94 10.39 -24.21
CA GLU A 572 -9.08 11.53 -23.90
C GLU A 572 -8.63 11.50 -22.43
N ASN A 573 -7.62 12.31 -22.08
CA ASN A 573 -7.23 12.50 -20.68
C ASN A 573 -8.33 13.24 -19.93
N VAL A 574 -8.90 12.63 -18.88
CA VAL A 574 -10.05 13.20 -18.17
C VAL A 574 -9.69 14.32 -17.18
N MET A 575 -8.41 14.48 -16.82
CA MET A 575 -7.98 15.45 -15.80
C MET A 575 -8.42 16.89 -16.11
N PRO A 576 -8.24 17.44 -17.34
CA PRO A 576 -8.69 18.79 -17.64
C PRO A 576 -10.19 18.99 -17.42
N SER A 577 -11.01 18.05 -17.88
CA SER A 577 -12.48 18.14 -17.73
C SER A 577 -12.92 17.95 -16.27
N LEU A 578 -12.23 17.13 -15.48
CA LEU A 578 -12.48 16.98 -14.04
C LEU A 578 -12.15 18.26 -13.25
N ILE A 579 -11.05 18.94 -13.58
CA ILE A 579 -10.69 20.22 -12.96
C ILE A 579 -11.74 21.30 -13.26
N GLU A 580 -12.17 21.41 -14.51
CA GLU A 580 -13.25 22.35 -14.87
C GLU A 580 -14.59 21.92 -14.25
N GLY A 581 -14.86 20.61 -14.08
CA GLY A 581 -16.00 20.08 -13.34
C GLY A 581 -16.01 20.54 -11.88
N ALA A 582 -14.88 20.44 -11.19
CA ALA A 582 -14.72 20.94 -9.82
C ALA A 582 -14.96 22.46 -9.73
N LEU A 583 -14.41 23.24 -10.67
CA LEU A 583 -14.63 24.70 -10.77
C LEU A 583 -16.08 25.07 -11.10
N ALA A 584 -16.80 24.20 -11.81
CA ALA A 584 -18.23 24.31 -12.13
C ALA A 584 -19.15 23.82 -10.99
N ASN A 585 -18.58 23.53 -9.81
CA ASN A 585 -19.30 23.04 -8.65
C ASN A 585 -20.00 21.67 -8.85
N CYS A 586 -19.42 20.78 -9.66
CA CYS A 586 -19.81 19.38 -9.67
C CYS A 586 -19.35 18.71 -8.36
N THR A 587 -20.14 17.77 -7.86
CA THR A 587 -19.78 16.97 -6.70
C THR A 587 -18.90 15.78 -7.07
N LEU A 588 -18.28 15.15 -6.08
CA LEU A 588 -17.53 13.92 -6.24
C LEU A 588 -18.38 12.84 -6.93
N GLY A 589 -19.56 12.55 -6.37
CA GLY A 589 -20.45 11.51 -6.87
C GLY A 589 -20.93 11.76 -8.29
N GLU A 590 -21.23 13.03 -8.65
CA GLU A 590 -21.65 13.40 -9.99
C GLU A 590 -20.54 13.20 -11.04
N MET A 591 -19.31 13.59 -10.73
CA MET A 591 -18.16 13.41 -11.63
C MET A 591 -17.82 11.92 -11.81
N VAL A 592 -17.85 11.16 -10.70
CA VAL A 592 -17.68 9.70 -10.73
C VAL A 592 -18.78 9.04 -11.56
N GLN A 593 -20.06 9.44 -11.38
CA GLN A 593 -21.17 8.90 -12.15
C GLN A 593 -21.06 9.23 -13.64
N ALA A 594 -20.62 10.43 -13.98
CA ALA A 594 -20.40 10.81 -15.37
C ALA A 594 -19.39 9.91 -16.10
N MET A 595 -18.32 9.49 -15.40
CA MET A 595 -17.37 8.50 -15.92
C MET A 595 -17.97 7.08 -15.93
N ALA A 596 -18.74 6.71 -14.90
CA ALA A 596 -19.39 5.41 -14.81
C ALA A 596 -20.43 5.18 -15.92
N ASP A 597 -21.09 6.25 -16.40
CA ASP A 597 -22.01 6.19 -17.55
C ASP A 597 -21.32 5.70 -18.84
N ILE A 598 -20.00 5.85 -18.93
CA ILE A 598 -19.20 5.46 -20.09
C ILE A 598 -18.44 4.15 -19.85
N TYR A 599 -17.75 4.02 -18.71
CA TYR A 599 -16.90 2.87 -18.40
C TYR A 599 -17.67 1.69 -17.80
N GLY A 600 -18.88 1.91 -17.28
CA GLY A 600 -19.60 0.94 -16.46
C GLY A 600 -19.09 0.88 -15.03
N ARG A 601 -19.83 0.17 -14.18
CA ARG A 601 -19.42 -0.16 -12.81
C ARG A 601 -18.98 -1.61 -12.73
N TYR A 602 -17.93 -1.86 -11.98
CA TYR A 602 -17.43 -3.22 -11.73
C TYR A 602 -18.01 -3.76 -10.42
N THR A 603 -18.56 -4.95 -10.47
CA THR A 603 -19.27 -5.58 -9.33
C THR A 603 -18.48 -6.71 -8.67
N GLY A 604 -17.23 -6.87 -9.03
CA GLY A 604 -16.35 -7.95 -8.59
C GLY A 604 -16.10 -8.99 -9.68
N GLY A 605 -14.96 -9.66 -9.60
CA GLY A 605 -14.61 -10.81 -10.43
C GLY A 605 -15.19 -12.11 -9.85
N PRO A 606 -14.85 -13.26 -10.44
CA PRO A 606 -15.27 -14.55 -9.89
C PRO A 606 -14.73 -14.67 -8.46
N GLU A 607 -15.63 -14.93 -7.54
CA GLU A 607 -15.27 -15.51 -6.25
C GLU A 607 -14.87 -16.96 -6.55
N TRP A 608 -13.55 -17.26 -6.48
CA TRP A 608 -12.96 -18.59 -6.74
C TRP A 608 -13.87 -19.72 -7.18
#